data_1a78993c4b93d204658763e549b3cda8
#
_entry.id   1a78993c4b93d204658763e549b3cda8
#
_cell.length_a   1.000
_cell.length_b   1.000
_cell.length_c   1.000
_cell.angle_alpha   90.00
_cell.angle_beta   90.00
_cell.angle_gamma   90.00
#
_symmetry.space_group_name_H-M   'P 1'
#
loop_
_entity.id
_entity.type
_entity.pdbx_description
1 polymer ?
#
loop_
_entity_poly.entity_id
_entity_poly.type
_entity_poly.pdbx_seq_one_letter_code
_entity_poly.pdbx_strand_id
1 'polypeptide(L)'
;MVSYLDQGGVQHLIAKIRNTFWPVGTILATSTNTSPASYIGGSWEAYAPGRTLVGVDKKHPLNSTGGAATHTISQTELPPHVHDLAARSNGDTDMNTASFVLNQWTYPGQYLQNGKWYPRLGHTLQGGYAGATQYPNNPINIEQPYIGVSYWRRIA
;
A
#
# COMPACT_ATOMS: atom_id res chain seq x y z
N MET A 1 -45.88 -37.12 -31.78
CA MET A 1 -44.48 -37.28 -32.25
C MET A 1 -43.62 -36.42 -31.35
N VAL A 2 -42.74 -37.02 -30.57
CA VAL A 2 -41.83 -36.24 -29.72
C VAL A 2 -40.70 -35.72 -30.62
N SER A 3 -40.62 -34.42 -30.80
CA SER A 3 -39.55 -33.78 -31.54
C SER A 3 -38.31 -33.71 -30.64
N TYR A 4 -37.31 -34.45 -30.93
CA TYR A 4 -35.98 -34.34 -30.26
C TYR A 4 -35.19 -33.21 -30.89
N LEU A 5 -34.45 -32.46 -30.07
CA LEU A 5 -33.49 -31.50 -30.58
C LEU A 5 -32.41 -32.23 -31.34
N ASP A 6 -32.11 -31.78 -32.54
CA ASP A 6 -30.91 -32.24 -33.26
C ASP A 6 -29.64 -31.71 -32.61
N GLN A 7 -28.50 -32.12 -33.08
CA GLN A 7 -27.20 -31.68 -32.50
C GLN A 7 -27.05 -30.16 -32.55
N GLY A 8 -27.53 -29.49 -33.60
CA GLY A 8 -27.50 -28.05 -33.75
C GLY A 8 -28.37 -27.34 -32.69
N GLY A 9 -29.59 -27.85 -32.49
CA GLY A 9 -30.51 -27.36 -31.48
C GLY A 9 -30.00 -27.49 -30.03
N VAL A 10 -29.31 -28.64 -29.76
CA VAL A 10 -28.65 -28.85 -28.46
C VAL A 10 -27.51 -27.83 -28.23
N GLN A 11 -26.65 -27.64 -29.25
CA GLN A 11 -25.57 -26.64 -29.15
C GLN A 11 -26.09 -25.23 -28.97
N HIS A 12 -27.16 -24.86 -29.69
CA HIS A 12 -27.80 -23.57 -29.53
C HIS A 12 -28.39 -23.39 -28.11
N LEU A 13 -29.03 -24.42 -27.56
CA LEU A 13 -29.56 -24.37 -26.19
C LEU A 13 -28.44 -24.21 -25.15
N ILE A 14 -27.32 -24.95 -25.28
CA ILE A 14 -26.14 -24.83 -24.40
C ILE A 14 -25.59 -23.41 -24.46
N ALA A 15 -25.42 -22.84 -25.65
CA ALA A 15 -24.95 -21.49 -25.84
C ALA A 15 -25.90 -20.45 -25.20
N LYS A 16 -27.20 -20.64 -25.36
CA LYS A 16 -28.22 -19.76 -24.76
C LYS A 16 -28.17 -19.82 -23.22
N ILE A 17 -28.12 -21.02 -22.65
CA ILE A 17 -27.99 -21.23 -21.20
C ILE A 17 -26.74 -20.52 -20.69
N ARG A 18 -25.58 -20.79 -21.30
CA ARG A 18 -24.31 -20.17 -20.95
C ARG A 18 -24.40 -18.64 -20.98
N ASN A 19 -24.96 -18.07 -22.05
CA ASN A 19 -25.06 -16.61 -22.20
C ASN A 19 -26.06 -15.98 -21.21
N THR A 20 -27.04 -16.76 -20.73
CA THR A 20 -27.97 -16.31 -19.70
C THR A 20 -27.33 -16.27 -18.31
N PHE A 21 -26.60 -17.32 -17.93
CA PHE A 21 -25.99 -17.41 -16.59
C PHE A 21 -24.66 -16.66 -16.47
N TRP A 22 -23.88 -16.65 -17.54
CA TRP A 22 -22.57 -15.97 -17.60
C TRP A 22 -22.49 -15.08 -18.84
N PRO A 23 -23.17 -13.92 -18.87
CA PRO A 23 -23.05 -13.00 -20.01
C PRO A 23 -21.59 -12.51 -20.17
N VAL A 24 -21.24 -12.05 -21.38
CA VAL A 24 -19.94 -11.41 -21.64
C VAL A 24 -19.74 -10.24 -20.65
N GLY A 25 -18.56 -10.18 -20.06
CA GLY A 25 -18.23 -9.24 -18.98
C GLY A 25 -18.40 -9.82 -17.56
N THR A 26 -18.98 -11.02 -17.39
CA THR A 26 -19.05 -11.69 -16.09
C THR A 26 -17.65 -11.92 -15.55
N ILE A 27 -17.46 -11.63 -14.26
CA ILE A 27 -16.23 -11.95 -13.51
C ILE A 27 -16.56 -13.14 -12.60
N LEU A 28 -15.77 -14.19 -12.70
CA LEU A 28 -15.88 -15.41 -11.91
C LEU A 28 -14.63 -15.61 -11.07
N ALA A 29 -14.82 -15.83 -9.76
CA ALA A 29 -13.74 -16.20 -8.84
C ALA A 29 -13.70 -17.73 -8.69
N THR A 30 -12.51 -18.31 -8.79
CA THR A 30 -12.30 -19.75 -8.62
C THR A 30 -11.13 -20.02 -7.68
N SER A 31 -11.19 -21.13 -6.95
CA SER A 31 -10.07 -21.61 -6.11
C SER A 31 -9.03 -22.38 -6.89
N THR A 32 -9.21 -22.53 -8.21
CA THR A 32 -8.27 -23.21 -9.11
C THR A 32 -7.79 -22.26 -10.19
N ASN A 33 -6.62 -22.54 -10.75
CA ASN A 33 -6.07 -21.75 -11.86
C ASN A 33 -6.50 -22.32 -13.23
N THR A 34 -7.57 -23.10 -13.26
CA THR A 34 -8.13 -23.66 -14.49
C THR A 34 -9.13 -22.70 -15.09
N SER A 35 -8.96 -22.37 -16.38
CA SER A 35 -9.90 -21.48 -17.08
C SER A 35 -11.32 -22.08 -17.11
N PRO A 36 -12.35 -21.28 -16.82
CA PRO A 36 -13.74 -21.70 -16.92
C PRO A 36 -14.16 -22.17 -18.34
N ALA A 37 -13.39 -21.84 -19.36
CA ALA A 37 -13.62 -22.32 -20.72
C ALA A 37 -13.69 -23.85 -20.78
N SER A 38 -12.96 -24.56 -19.92
CA SER A 38 -12.89 -26.03 -19.93
C SER A 38 -14.17 -26.71 -19.43
N TYR A 39 -14.98 -26.04 -18.63
CA TYR A 39 -16.18 -26.63 -18.01
C TYR A 39 -17.48 -25.81 -18.23
N ILE A 40 -17.38 -24.51 -18.47
CA ILE A 40 -18.52 -23.66 -18.84
C ILE A 40 -18.57 -23.48 -20.38
N GLY A 41 -17.39 -23.51 -21.04
CA GLY A 41 -17.23 -23.10 -22.41
C GLY A 41 -17.19 -21.59 -22.59
N GLY A 42 -17.11 -21.11 -23.83
CA GLY A 42 -16.87 -19.71 -24.15
C GLY A 42 -15.38 -19.34 -24.03
N SER A 43 -15.09 -18.05 -24.09
CA SER A 43 -13.74 -17.54 -23.97
C SER A 43 -13.58 -16.73 -22.69
N TRP A 44 -12.51 -16.99 -21.96
CA TRP A 44 -12.23 -16.37 -20.67
C TRP A 44 -10.78 -15.93 -20.63
N GLU A 45 -10.53 -14.81 -19.98
CA GLU A 45 -9.20 -14.29 -19.71
C GLU A 45 -8.98 -14.12 -18.21
N ALA A 46 -7.73 -14.23 -17.76
CA ALA A 46 -7.36 -13.89 -16.40
C ALA A 46 -7.61 -12.39 -16.14
N TYR A 47 -8.22 -12.07 -15.00
CA TYR A 47 -8.63 -10.72 -14.68
C TYR A 47 -8.04 -10.27 -13.33
N ALA A 48 -7.60 -9.03 -13.25
CA ALA A 48 -7.10 -8.39 -12.03
C ALA A 48 -6.04 -9.17 -11.25
N PRO A 49 -4.97 -9.69 -11.89
CA PRO A 49 -3.95 -10.44 -11.17
C PRO A 49 -3.29 -9.57 -10.10
N GLY A 50 -3.17 -10.12 -8.86
CA GLY A 50 -2.59 -9.43 -7.72
C GLY A 50 -3.36 -8.19 -7.24
N ARG A 51 -4.67 -8.10 -7.53
CA ARG A 51 -5.50 -6.95 -7.16
C ARG A 51 -6.79 -7.38 -6.46
N THR A 52 -7.22 -6.57 -5.52
CA THR A 52 -8.57 -6.65 -4.93
C THR A 52 -9.55 -5.92 -5.84
N LEU A 53 -10.74 -6.49 -6.02
CA LEU A 53 -11.82 -5.83 -6.75
C LEU A 53 -12.52 -4.82 -5.85
N VAL A 54 -12.73 -3.62 -6.38
CA VAL A 54 -13.40 -2.51 -5.68
C VAL A 54 -14.63 -2.11 -6.47
N GLY A 55 -15.72 -1.79 -5.77
CA GLY A 55 -16.93 -1.28 -6.39
C GLY A 55 -16.70 0.06 -7.09
N VAL A 56 -17.40 0.27 -8.20
CA VAL A 56 -17.31 1.51 -8.99
C VAL A 56 -17.93 2.67 -8.23
N ASP A 57 -17.21 3.78 -8.15
CA ASP A 57 -17.68 5.07 -7.67
C ASP A 57 -16.97 6.23 -8.41
N LYS A 58 -17.15 7.47 -7.94
CA LYS A 58 -16.50 8.64 -8.54
C LYS A 58 -14.97 8.62 -8.42
N LYS A 59 -14.43 7.98 -7.38
CA LYS A 59 -12.97 7.85 -7.15
C LYS A 59 -12.40 6.61 -7.83
N HIS A 60 -13.23 5.60 -8.05
CA HIS A 60 -12.87 4.31 -8.63
C HIS A 60 -13.71 4.05 -9.89
N PRO A 61 -13.45 4.75 -11.00
CA PRO A 61 -14.16 4.51 -12.26
C PRO A 61 -13.96 3.07 -12.74
N LEU A 62 -14.89 2.59 -13.56
CA LEU A 62 -14.78 1.25 -14.15
C LEU A 62 -13.45 1.05 -14.86
N ASN A 63 -12.78 -0.07 -14.62
CA ASN A 63 -11.45 -0.43 -15.13
C ASN A 63 -10.29 0.46 -14.62
N SER A 64 -10.51 1.37 -13.70
CA SER A 64 -9.41 2.09 -13.07
C SER A 64 -8.57 1.14 -12.20
N THR A 65 -7.31 1.48 -12.02
CA THR A 65 -6.40 0.75 -11.15
C THR A 65 -5.73 1.71 -10.18
N GLY A 66 -5.49 1.25 -8.97
CA GLY A 66 -4.87 2.07 -7.93
C GLY A 66 -4.40 1.22 -6.75
N GLY A 67 -4.04 1.91 -5.68
CA GLY A 67 -3.52 1.29 -4.47
C GLY A 67 -2.02 0.97 -4.54
N ALA A 68 -1.48 0.60 -3.39
CA ALA A 68 -0.10 0.19 -3.21
C ALA A 68 -0.06 -0.98 -2.23
N ALA A 69 0.95 -1.84 -2.34
CA ALA A 69 1.21 -2.91 -1.38
C ALA A 69 2.12 -2.45 -0.23
N THR A 70 2.84 -1.37 -0.44
CA THR A 70 3.76 -0.80 0.55
C THR A 70 3.55 0.70 0.67
N HIS A 71 3.85 1.25 1.84
CA HIS A 71 3.83 2.68 2.10
C HIS A 71 5.10 3.10 2.83
N THR A 72 5.70 4.19 2.39
CA THR A 72 6.82 4.83 3.09
C THR A 72 6.28 6.04 3.84
N ILE A 73 6.39 6.01 5.16
CA ILE A 73 5.89 7.11 6.00
C ILE A 73 6.62 8.40 5.63
N SER A 74 5.89 9.41 5.26
CA SER A 74 6.38 10.75 5.06
C SER A 74 6.42 11.53 6.38
N GLN A 75 7.21 12.58 6.42
CA GLN A 75 7.30 13.44 7.59
C GLN A 75 5.96 14.09 7.97
N THR A 76 5.14 14.42 7.00
CA THR A 76 3.83 15.05 7.21
C THR A 76 2.79 14.11 7.79
N GLU A 77 3.05 12.81 7.75
CA GLU A 77 2.17 11.77 8.30
C GLU A 77 2.48 11.45 9.76
N LEU A 78 3.61 11.94 10.28
CA LEU A 78 3.94 11.78 11.69
C LEU A 78 3.18 12.84 12.52
N PRO A 79 2.52 12.43 13.60
CA PRO A 79 1.92 13.38 14.53
C PRO A 79 2.99 14.32 15.11
N PRO A 80 2.66 15.57 15.45
CA PRO A 80 3.55 16.42 16.21
C PRO A 80 3.96 15.72 17.50
N HIS A 81 5.25 15.57 17.72
CA HIS A 81 5.78 14.94 18.93
C HIS A 81 7.06 15.63 19.36
N VAL A 82 7.37 15.54 20.64
CA VAL A 82 8.59 16.10 21.25
C VAL A 82 9.32 14.97 21.96
N HIS A 83 10.63 15.08 21.99
CA HIS A 83 11.48 14.22 22.80
C HIS A 83 12.08 15.06 23.94
N ASP A 84 11.75 14.72 25.17
CA ASP A 84 12.40 15.30 26.32
C ASP A 84 13.76 14.65 26.50
N LEU A 85 14.77 15.47 26.45
CA LEU A 85 16.14 15.01 26.78
C LEU A 85 16.39 15.28 28.25
N ALA A 86 16.59 14.21 29.00
CA ALA A 86 17.03 14.34 30.38
C ALA A 86 18.42 14.98 30.41
N ALA A 87 18.49 16.18 30.91
CA ALA A 87 19.74 16.83 31.18
C ALA A 87 20.44 16.12 32.35
N ARG A 88 21.61 15.55 32.12
CA ARG A 88 22.48 15.17 33.22
C ARG A 88 23.18 16.44 33.72
N SER A 89 22.74 16.94 34.85
CA SER A 89 23.50 17.91 35.61
C SER A 89 24.64 17.16 36.36
N ASN A 90 25.82 17.24 35.86
CA ASN A 90 27.00 16.75 36.59
C ASN A 90 27.55 17.78 37.60
N GLY A 91 26.76 18.78 37.97
CA GLY A 91 27.23 19.87 38.80
C GLY A 91 28.19 20.82 38.08
N ASP A 92 28.40 20.61 36.84
CA ASP A 92 29.22 21.46 35.98
C ASP A 92 28.30 22.59 35.46
N THR A 93 28.62 23.80 35.84
CA THR A 93 27.93 25.01 35.37
C THR A 93 28.33 25.37 33.95
N ASP A 94 29.20 24.59 33.35
CA ASP A 94 29.58 24.78 31.97
C ASP A 94 28.54 24.12 31.05
N MET A 95 27.66 24.94 30.52
CA MET A 95 26.69 24.54 29.50
C MET A 95 27.34 23.94 28.24
N ASN A 96 28.66 23.91 28.20
CA ASN A 96 29.43 23.37 27.11
C ASN A 96 29.41 21.83 27.04
N THR A 97 29.14 21.17 28.18
CA THR A 97 29.01 19.72 28.25
C THR A 97 27.57 19.24 28.20
N ALA A 98 26.66 20.16 28.29
CA ALA A 98 25.26 19.85 28.16
C ALA A 98 24.89 19.54 26.71
N SER A 99 24.87 18.29 26.42
CA SER A 99 24.61 17.73 25.07
C SER A 99 23.19 17.93 24.58
N PHE A 100 22.46 18.87 25.15
CA PHE A 100 21.05 18.88 24.92
C PHE A 100 20.49 20.08 24.36
N VAL A 101 21.15 20.64 23.47
CA VAL A 101 20.55 21.66 22.63
C VAL A 101 19.69 21.08 21.50
N LEU A 102 19.28 19.88 21.65
CA LEU A 102 18.44 19.21 20.66
C LEU A 102 17.00 19.69 20.67
N ASN A 103 16.63 20.51 21.65
CA ASN A 103 15.28 20.91 21.84
C ASN A 103 15.00 22.36 21.45
N GLN A 104 15.98 23.10 21.03
CA GLN A 104 15.72 24.47 20.61
C GLN A 104 15.47 24.57 19.12
N TRP A 105 14.22 24.62 18.81
CA TRP A 105 13.63 24.79 17.49
C TRP A 105 14.01 26.09 16.79
N THR A 106 14.56 27.05 17.50
CA THR A 106 14.68 28.41 17.01
C THR A 106 16.09 28.84 16.73
N TYR A 107 17.08 28.11 17.23
CA TYR A 107 18.47 28.48 16.99
C TYR A 107 19.30 27.22 16.80
N PRO A 108 20.16 27.19 15.82
CA PRO A 108 21.33 26.34 15.91
C PRO A 108 22.02 26.77 17.22
N GLY A 109 21.95 25.92 18.23
CA GLY A 109 22.47 26.26 19.55
C GLY A 109 23.89 26.80 19.38
N GLN A 110 24.23 27.79 20.14
CA GLN A 110 25.58 28.27 20.26
C GLN A 110 26.20 27.67 21.52
N TYR A 111 27.42 27.31 21.48
CA TYR A 111 28.19 26.96 22.67
C TYR A 111 29.26 27.99 22.91
N LEU A 112 29.52 28.27 24.18
CA LEU A 112 30.54 29.20 24.60
C LEU A 112 31.86 28.42 24.81
N GLN A 113 32.89 28.79 24.09
CA GLN A 113 34.23 28.25 24.29
C GLN A 113 35.21 29.41 24.31
N ASN A 114 36.04 29.48 25.37
CA ASN A 114 37.03 30.52 25.56
C ASN A 114 36.47 31.95 25.40
N GLY A 115 35.28 32.18 25.94
CA GLY A 115 34.62 33.49 25.86
C GLY A 115 34.00 33.82 24.48
N LYS A 116 33.98 32.90 23.54
CA LYS A 116 33.35 33.08 22.22
C LYS A 116 32.21 32.12 22.01
N TRP A 117 31.14 32.65 21.41
CA TRP A 117 29.98 31.86 20.98
C TRP A 117 30.23 31.25 19.62
N TYR A 118 30.04 29.94 19.51
CA TYR A 118 30.17 29.17 18.30
C TYR A 118 28.80 28.58 17.94
N PRO A 119 28.41 28.60 16.67
CA PRO A 119 27.20 27.92 16.25
C PRO A 119 27.40 26.42 16.40
N ARG A 120 26.46 25.74 17.08
CA ARG A 120 26.37 24.28 17.01
C ARG A 120 25.68 23.92 15.72
N LEU A 121 26.30 23.13 14.93
CA LEU A 121 25.67 22.46 13.80
C LEU A 121 24.84 21.30 14.36
N GLY A 122 23.75 21.65 15.04
CA GLY A 122 22.78 20.67 15.48
C GLY A 122 21.87 20.32 14.32
N HIS A 123 22.07 19.19 13.73
CA HIS A 123 21.03 18.61 12.91
C HIS A 123 20.01 18.00 13.86
N THR A 124 18.88 18.66 14.02
CA THR A 124 17.68 17.96 14.44
C THR A 124 17.30 17.03 13.30
N LEU A 125 17.68 15.80 13.40
CA LEU A 125 17.15 14.80 12.49
C LEU A 125 15.66 14.68 12.77
N GLN A 126 14.89 15.06 11.80
CA GLN A 126 13.49 14.73 11.73
C GLN A 126 13.36 13.22 11.91
N GLY A 127 12.71 12.81 12.98
CA GLY A 127 12.61 11.40 13.33
C GLY A 127 13.35 11.00 14.61
N GLY A 128 13.90 11.95 15.39
CA GLY A 128 14.35 11.67 16.75
C GLY A 128 15.72 11.00 16.88
N TYR A 129 16.53 11.00 15.86
CA TYR A 129 17.91 10.53 15.95
C TYR A 129 18.91 11.66 15.74
N ALA A 130 19.67 11.97 16.80
CA ALA A 130 20.90 12.72 16.71
C ALA A 130 22.02 11.74 16.33
N GLY A 131 22.19 11.49 15.06
CA GLY A 131 23.24 10.61 14.57
C GLY A 131 23.33 10.69 13.05
N ALA A 132 24.53 10.66 12.54
CA ALA A 132 24.83 10.87 11.12
C ALA A 132 24.38 9.74 10.17
N THR A 133 23.67 8.76 10.65
CA THR A 133 23.14 7.70 9.82
C THR A 133 21.67 7.94 9.57
N GLN A 134 21.35 8.37 8.36
CA GLN A 134 20.00 8.24 7.87
C GLN A 134 19.68 6.74 7.86
N TYR A 135 18.81 6.32 8.76
CA TYR A 135 18.21 5.02 8.60
C TYR A 135 17.34 5.08 7.34
N PRO A 136 17.51 4.15 6.40
CA PRO A 136 16.66 4.12 5.23
C PRO A 136 15.22 4.02 5.70
N ASN A 137 14.38 4.90 5.18
CA ASN A 137 12.96 4.89 5.45
C ASN A 137 12.36 3.70 4.69
N ASN A 138 12.47 2.51 5.28
CA ASN A 138 12.04 1.29 4.65
C ASN A 138 10.51 1.30 4.49
N PRO A 139 10.00 0.93 3.32
CA PRO A 139 8.56 0.82 3.12
C PRO A 139 7.95 -0.22 4.08
N ILE A 140 6.81 0.14 4.63
CA ILE A 140 5.99 -0.73 5.46
C ILE A 140 5.05 -1.50 4.54
N ASN A 141 4.94 -2.81 4.72
CA ASN A 141 3.92 -3.59 4.03
C ASN A 141 2.54 -3.23 4.60
N ILE A 142 1.63 -2.83 3.72
CA ILE A 142 0.26 -2.46 4.06
C ILE A 142 -0.77 -3.43 3.46
N GLU A 143 -0.31 -4.54 2.88
CA GLU A 143 -1.22 -5.60 2.43
C GLU A 143 -1.95 -6.22 3.62
N GLN A 144 -3.27 -6.27 3.51
CA GLN A 144 -4.09 -7.01 4.48
C GLN A 144 -3.91 -8.53 4.29
N PRO A 145 -4.16 -9.36 5.32
CA PRO A 145 -4.21 -10.80 5.15
C PRO A 145 -5.20 -11.19 4.04
N TYR A 146 -4.78 -12.06 3.13
CA TYR A 146 -5.59 -12.45 1.97
C TYR A 146 -5.52 -13.95 1.69
N ILE A 147 -6.48 -14.43 0.92
CA ILE A 147 -6.47 -15.74 0.28
C ILE A 147 -6.51 -15.48 -1.23
N GLY A 148 -5.51 -16.02 -1.95
CA GLY A 148 -5.46 -15.90 -3.41
C GLY A 148 -6.53 -16.74 -4.10
N VAL A 149 -7.25 -16.14 -5.00
CA VAL A 149 -8.19 -16.78 -5.91
C VAL A 149 -7.93 -16.33 -7.34
N SER A 150 -8.29 -17.15 -8.32
CA SER A 150 -8.22 -16.74 -9.73
C SER A 150 -9.49 -16.01 -10.11
N TYR A 151 -9.35 -14.79 -10.63
CA TYR A 151 -10.46 -14.08 -11.28
C TYR A 151 -10.38 -14.31 -12.79
N TRP A 152 -11.53 -14.63 -13.37
CA TRP A 152 -11.69 -14.83 -14.81
C TRP A 152 -12.79 -13.92 -15.34
N ARG A 153 -12.50 -13.22 -16.42
CA ARG A 153 -13.51 -12.38 -17.10
C ARG A 153 -13.94 -13.08 -18.39
N ARG A 154 -15.23 -13.24 -18.60
CA ARG A 154 -15.75 -13.76 -19.86
C ARG A 154 -15.66 -12.73 -20.96
N ILE A 155 -15.08 -13.09 -22.11
CA ILE A 155 -14.89 -12.20 -23.26
C ILE A 155 -15.68 -12.67 -24.50
N ALA A 156 -16.09 -13.93 -24.58
CA ALA A 156 -16.98 -14.44 -25.63
C ALA A 156 -17.79 -15.68 -25.19
#